data_649143262f150338747ba14024711236
#
_entry.id   649143262f150338747ba14024711236
#
_cell.length_a   1.000
_cell.length_b   1.000
_cell.length_c   1.000
_cell.angle_alpha   90.00
_cell.angle_beta   90.00
_cell.angle_gamma   90.00
#
_symmetry.space_group_name_H-M   'P 1'
#
loop_
_entity.id
_entity.type
_entity.pdbx_description
1 polymer ?
#
loop_
_entity_poly.entity_id
_entity_poly.type
_entity_poly.pdbx_seq_one_letter_code
_entity_poly.pdbx_strand_id
1 'polypeptide(L)'
;TERTCVWDKARISRILENAKYTGNEEFETIIDESTYEEAVAVKSARRWNQAAQESDGIRQIRDRVRCGQCGAPMLRHINSKREIRESWTCSNADCGIRVRISDGELLRKITLLMNRVIANADLMLPHPKVKHRDSAVVLNLQQQISDEMEQERPSEERIVALLCEIAGQLYKETNAKAQIAAQIARKRASLMKPQDAFNAAYFSELIDAVFLHVGGSIVLHTKTETDICESEDKPNGSPENPETDSFRN
;
A
#
# COMPACT_ATOMS: atom_id res chain seq x y z
N THR A 1 -0.18 -17.01 47.10
CA THR A 1 0.50 -16.64 45.83
C THR A 1 0.68 -15.14 45.83
N GLU A 2 1.86 -14.65 46.25
CA GLU A 2 2.22 -13.24 46.15
C GLU A 2 2.26 -12.86 44.67
N ARG A 3 1.31 -12.01 44.25
CA ARG A 3 1.35 -11.35 42.95
C ARG A 3 2.44 -10.30 43.00
N THR A 4 3.63 -10.63 42.50
CA THR A 4 4.68 -9.65 42.29
C THR A 4 4.16 -8.54 41.38
N CYS A 5 4.03 -7.36 41.95
CA CYS A 5 3.48 -6.19 41.26
C CYS A 5 4.55 -5.64 40.32
N VAL A 6 4.57 -6.10 39.07
CA VAL A 6 5.50 -5.60 38.06
C VAL A 6 5.08 -4.20 37.62
N TRP A 7 5.94 -3.22 37.81
CA TRP A 7 5.77 -1.85 37.36
C TRP A 7 6.04 -1.77 35.86
N ASP A 8 5.00 -1.61 35.06
CA ASP A 8 5.12 -1.35 33.64
C ASP A 8 4.83 0.12 33.28
N LYS A 9 5.24 0.52 32.09
CA LYS A 9 5.06 1.89 31.60
C LYS A 9 3.57 2.30 31.55
N ALA A 10 2.68 1.37 31.20
CA ALA A 10 1.26 1.63 31.09
C ALA A 10 0.62 1.87 32.44
N ARG A 11 1.10 1.18 33.47
CA ARG A 11 0.64 1.36 34.86
C ARG A 11 1.07 2.71 35.40
N ILE A 12 2.32 3.09 35.22
CA ILE A 12 2.83 4.42 35.61
C ILE A 12 2.07 5.52 34.88
N SER A 13 1.81 5.35 33.58
CA SER A 13 1.03 6.31 32.81
C SER A 13 -0.37 6.52 33.35
N ARG A 14 -1.06 5.44 33.74
CA ARG A 14 -2.41 5.51 34.34
C ARG A 14 -2.42 6.19 35.71
N ILE A 15 -1.37 5.99 36.51
CA ILE A 15 -1.24 6.67 37.81
C ILE A 15 -1.09 8.17 37.60
N LEU A 16 -0.21 8.60 36.68
CA LEU A 16 0.03 10.02 36.40
C LEU A 16 -1.18 10.74 35.76
N GLU A 17 -2.10 10.00 35.17
CA GLU A 17 -3.32 10.55 34.53
C GLU A 17 -4.56 10.52 35.46
N ASN A 18 -4.41 9.95 36.65
CA ASN A 18 -5.56 9.77 37.54
C ASN A 18 -5.78 10.99 38.44
N ALA A 19 -6.72 11.85 38.06
CA ALA A 19 -7.09 13.05 38.81
C ALA A 19 -7.63 12.78 40.22
N LYS A 20 -7.96 11.52 40.58
CA LYS A 20 -8.44 11.19 41.93
C LYS A 20 -7.40 11.45 43.02
N TYR A 21 -6.12 11.52 42.66
CA TYR A 21 -5.05 11.82 43.62
C TYR A 21 -5.03 13.29 44.07
N THR A 22 -5.70 14.20 43.37
CA THR A 22 -5.86 15.60 43.79
C THR A 22 -6.98 15.78 44.83
N GLY A 23 -7.71 14.71 45.13
CA GLY A 23 -8.80 14.71 46.09
C GLY A 23 -10.17 15.01 45.45
N ASN A 24 -11.21 14.46 46.08
CA ASN A 24 -12.61 14.75 45.78
C ASN A 24 -13.47 14.44 47.06
N GLU A 25 -14.79 14.44 46.93
CA GLU A 25 -15.71 14.13 48.06
C GLU A 25 -15.48 12.73 48.65
N GLU A 26 -14.93 11.77 47.91
CA GLU A 26 -14.72 10.37 48.31
C GLU A 26 -13.27 10.05 48.71
N PHE A 27 -12.30 10.82 48.23
CA PHE A 27 -10.87 10.53 48.40
C PHE A 27 -10.13 11.76 48.95
N GLU A 28 -9.29 11.54 49.97
CA GLU A 28 -8.38 12.57 50.47
C GLU A 28 -7.32 12.96 49.42
N THR A 29 -6.91 14.22 49.48
CA THR A 29 -5.83 14.73 48.63
C THR A 29 -4.51 14.08 48.97
N ILE A 30 -3.86 13.43 48.00
CA ILE A 30 -2.52 12.81 48.10
C ILE A 30 -1.44 13.72 47.52
N ILE A 31 -1.76 14.40 46.43
CA ILE A 31 -0.91 15.38 45.74
C ILE A 31 -1.69 16.66 45.49
N ASP A 32 -1.03 17.79 45.55
CA ASP A 32 -1.62 19.07 45.18
C ASP A 32 -1.90 19.18 43.68
N GLU A 33 -2.90 20.00 43.34
CA GLU A 33 -3.37 20.17 41.98
C GLU A 33 -2.24 20.69 41.03
N SER A 34 -1.39 21.58 41.54
CA SER A 34 -0.26 22.12 40.78
C SER A 34 0.76 21.04 40.37
N THR A 35 1.08 20.12 41.28
CA THR A 35 1.98 18.97 40.98
C THR A 35 1.35 18.03 39.93
N TYR A 36 0.03 17.80 40.04
CA TYR A 36 -0.69 16.99 39.04
C TYR A 36 -0.67 17.64 37.66
N GLU A 37 -1.01 18.93 37.56
CA GLU A 37 -1.01 19.68 36.32
C GLU A 37 0.37 19.74 35.66
N GLU A 38 1.43 19.95 36.48
CA GLU A 38 2.81 19.92 36.00
C GLU A 38 3.18 18.54 35.41
N ALA A 39 2.83 17.46 36.10
CA ALA A 39 3.08 16.10 35.62
C ALA A 39 2.37 15.81 34.29
N VAL A 40 1.09 16.24 34.14
CA VAL A 40 0.32 16.12 32.90
C VAL A 40 0.93 16.98 31.80
N ALA A 41 1.35 18.20 32.09
CA ALA A 41 1.99 19.11 31.13
C ALA A 41 3.32 18.54 30.60
N VAL A 42 4.18 18.03 31.48
CA VAL A 42 5.45 17.38 31.11
C VAL A 42 5.21 16.15 30.26
N LYS A 43 4.21 15.35 30.60
CA LYS A 43 3.83 14.17 29.80
C LYS A 43 3.33 14.56 28.42
N SER A 44 2.47 15.57 28.33
CA SER A 44 1.95 16.12 27.07
C SER A 44 3.05 16.70 26.19
N ALA A 45 3.99 17.46 26.77
CA ALA A 45 5.14 18.01 26.07
C ALA A 45 6.06 16.90 25.50
N ARG A 46 6.28 15.82 26.26
CA ARG A 46 7.06 14.66 25.79
C ARG A 46 6.36 13.93 24.64
N ARG A 47 5.03 13.81 24.68
CA ARG A 47 4.23 13.23 23.61
C ARG A 47 4.26 14.08 22.36
N TRP A 48 4.19 15.42 22.51
CA TRP A 48 4.32 16.39 21.44
C TRP A 48 5.69 16.32 20.76
N ASN A 49 6.76 16.25 21.55
CA ASN A 49 8.13 16.12 21.03
C ASN A 49 8.36 14.81 20.24
N GLN A 50 7.68 13.72 20.57
CA GLN A 50 7.73 12.49 19.77
C GLN A 50 7.00 12.66 18.42
N ALA A 51 5.89 13.37 18.39
CA ALA A 51 5.16 13.69 17.15
C ALA A 51 5.91 14.72 16.28
N ALA A 52 6.65 15.64 16.92
CA ALA A 52 7.47 16.64 16.22
C ALA A 52 8.71 16.04 15.52
N GLN A 53 9.09 14.80 15.81
CA GLN A 53 10.16 14.08 15.12
C GLN A 53 9.75 13.42 13.82
N GLU A 54 8.47 13.48 13.47
CA GLU A 54 7.95 12.95 12.21
C GLU A 54 7.86 14.08 11.18
N SER A 55 8.57 13.93 10.05
CA SER A 55 8.48 14.90 8.96
C SER A 55 7.08 14.89 8.33
N ASP A 56 6.65 16.02 7.79
CA ASP A 56 5.34 16.11 7.12
C ASP A 56 5.20 15.08 5.99
N GLY A 57 6.27 14.81 5.24
CA GLY A 57 6.29 13.79 4.22
C GLY A 57 5.98 12.39 4.76
N ILE A 58 6.60 12.01 5.87
CA ILE A 58 6.33 10.70 6.51
C ILE A 58 4.89 10.61 7.00
N ARG A 59 4.35 11.68 7.57
CA ARG A 59 2.96 11.73 8.02
C ARG A 59 1.98 11.45 6.89
N GLN A 60 2.30 11.90 5.67
CA GLN A 60 1.47 11.70 4.48
C GLN A 60 1.52 10.25 3.93
N ILE A 61 2.64 9.54 4.14
CA ILE A 61 2.82 8.19 3.56
C ILE A 61 2.61 7.05 4.55
N ARG A 62 2.72 7.29 5.87
CA ARG A 62 2.83 6.22 6.89
C ARG A 62 1.69 5.20 6.85
N ASP A 63 0.48 5.65 6.56
CA ASP A 63 -0.71 4.79 6.50
C ASP A 63 -0.78 3.98 5.19
N ARG A 64 0.09 4.30 4.22
CA ARG A 64 0.20 3.64 2.91
C ARG A 64 1.45 2.75 2.79
N VAL A 65 2.29 2.68 3.83
CA VAL A 65 3.46 1.78 3.83
C VAL A 65 3.01 0.37 4.18
N ARG A 66 3.33 -0.57 3.28
CA ARG A 66 2.95 -1.98 3.35
C ARG A 66 4.18 -2.87 3.37
N CYS A 67 4.05 -4.04 3.97
CA CYS A 67 5.10 -5.06 3.95
C CYS A 67 5.20 -5.68 2.56
N GLY A 68 6.40 -5.66 1.96
CA GLY A 68 6.65 -6.24 0.64
C GLY A 68 6.51 -7.76 0.57
N GLN A 69 6.45 -8.45 1.72
CA GLN A 69 6.28 -9.90 1.74
C GLN A 69 4.83 -10.34 1.95
N CYS A 70 4.08 -9.72 2.86
CA CYS A 70 2.74 -10.17 3.20
C CYS A 70 1.64 -9.12 2.95
N GLY A 71 1.99 -7.92 2.47
CA GLY A 71 1.03 -6.84 2.19
C GLY A 71 0.43 -6.15 3.41
N ALA A 72 0.70 -6.62 4.64
CA ALA A 72 0.15 -6.03 5.86
C ALA A 72 0.71 -4.61 6.09
N PRO A 73 0.00 -3.74 6.81
CA PRO A 73 0.49 -2.42 7.17
C PRO A 73 1.82 -2.50 7.93
N MET A 74 2.69 -1.52 7.75
CA MET A 74 3.91 -1.41 8.52
C MET A 74 3.83 -0.28 9.55
N LEU A 75 4.36 -0.54 10.74
CA LEU A 75 4.39 0.39 11.86
C LEU A 75 5.77 1.02 11.98
N ARG A 76 5.82 2.37 11.98
CA ARG A 76 7.05 3.12 12.15
C ARG A 76 7.44 3.19 13.62
N HIS A 77 8.70 2.91 13.91
CA HIS A 77 9.31 3.02 15.23
C HIS A 77 10.57 3.89 15.18
N ILE A 78 10.81 4.65 16.23
CA ILE A 78 12.02 5.47 16.40
C ILE A 78 12.84 4.93 17.56
N ASN A 79 14.13 4.75 17.36
CA ASN A 79 15.09 4.40 18.40
C ASN A 79 16.29 5.34 18.35
N SER A 80 16.30 6.34 19.24
CA SER A 80 17.34 7.37 19.31
C SER A 80 18.76 6.85 19.64
N LYS A 81 18.90 5.60 20.10
CA LYS A 81 20.17 4.98 20.43
C LYS A 81 20.88 4.35 19.23
N ARG A 82 20.26 4.34 18.06
CA ARG A 82 20.82 3.73 16.85
C ARG A 82 21.23 4.78 15.83
N GLU A 83 22.17 4.43 14.97
CA GLU A 83 22.60 5.25 13.83
C GLU A 83 21.44 5.54 12.90
N ILE A 84 20.78 4.50 12.37
CA ILE A 84 19.48 4.64 11.69
C ILE A 84 18.41 4.52 12.75
N ARG A 85 17.82 5.66 13.11
CA ARG A 85 16.85 5.78 14.22
C ARG A 85 15.51 5.17 13.87
N GLU A 86 15.12 5.26 12.61
CA GLU A 86 13.82 4.86 12.10
C GLU A 86 13.84 3.39 11.69
N SER A 87 12.76 2.71 11.98
CA SER A 87 12.51 1.35 11.51
C SER A 87 11.03 1.13 11.29
N TRP A 88 10.71 0.29 10.33
CA TRP A 88 9.37 -0.12 9.99
C TRP A 88 9.20 -1.61 10.32
N THR A 89 8.19 -1.96 11.08
CA THR A 89 7.88 -3.34 11.49
C THR A 89 6.54 -3.75 10.94
N CYS A 90 6.47 -4.93 10.34
CA CYS A 90 5.21 -5.50 9.87
C CYS A 90 4.22 -5.67 11.03
N SER A 91 2.96 -5.29 10.84
CA SER A 91 1.90 -5.46 11.84
C SER A 91 1.43 -6.92 11.97
N ASN A 92 1.69 -7.75 10.95
CA ASN A 92 1.40 -9.18 11.01
C ASN A 92 2.47 -9.88 11.86
N ALA A 93 2.03 -10.46 12.98
CA ALA A 93 2.91 -11.14 13.94
C ALA A 93 3.65 -12.34 13.32
N ASP A 94 3.00 -13.07 12.40
CA ASP A 94 3.58 -14.25 11.74
C ASP A 94 4.66 -13.88 10.72
N CYS A 95 4.64 -12.64 10.20
CA CYS A 95 5.62 -12.17 9.23
C CYS A 95 6.91 -11.68 9.88
N GLY A 96 6.82 -10.95 10.98
CA GLY A 96 7.95 -10.49 11.79
C GLY A 96 8.98 -9.58 11.11
N ILE A 97 8.76 -9.17 9.86
CA ILE A 97 9.72 -8.34 9.10
C ILE A 97 9.88 -6.97 9.75
N ARG A 98 11.15 -6.59 9.89
CA ARG A 98 11.57 -5.25 10.29
C ARG A 98 12.60 -4.70 9.33
N VAL A 99 12.33 -3.52 8.78
CA VAL A 99 13.24 -2.81 7.88
C VAL A 99 13.72 -1.54 8.56
N ARG A 100 15.05 -1.28 8.50
CA ARG A 100 15.67 -0.04 8.98
C ARG A 100 15.99 0.82 7.78
N ILE A 101 15.36 1.97 7.72
CA ILE A 101 15.57 2.97 6.69
C ILE A 101 15.25 4.34 7.28
N SER A 102 16.11 5.32 7.03
CA SER A 102 15.84 6.68 7.49
C SER A 102 14.68 7.29 6.72
N ASP A 103 13.94 8.18 7.37
CA ASP A 103 12.83 8.90 6.74
C ASP A 103 13.25 9.63 5.48
N GLY A 104 14.42 10.29 5.52
CA GLY A 104 14.97 11.01 4.37
C GLY A 104 15.27 10.09 3.20
N GLU A 105 15.85 8.92 3.47
CA GLU A 105 16.15 7.94 2.43
C GLU A 105 14.88 7.33 1.83
N LEU A 106 13.89 7.02 2.65
CA LEU A 106 12.60 6.52 2.18
C LEU A 106 11.90 7.52 1.27
N LEU A 107 11.82 8.80 1.69
CA LEU A 107 11.21 9.86 0.89
C LEU A 107 11.99 10.13 -0.40
N ARG A 108 13.34 10.09 -0.35
CA ARG A 108 14.19 10.22 -1.53
C ARG A 108 13.92 9.12 -2.55
N LYS A 109 13.84 7.85 -2.12
CA LYS A 109 13.53 6.72 -3.00
C LYS A 109 12.15 6.86 -3.63
N ILE A 110 11.14 7.23 -2.84
CA ILE A 110 9.78 7.49 -3.36
C ILE A 110 9.84 8.60 -4.42
N THR A 111 10.55 9.70 -4.16
CA THR A 111 10.68 10.82 -5.11
C THR A 111 11.33 10.37 -6.41
N LEU A 112 12.40 9.57 -6.36
CA LEU A 112 13.06 9.03 -7.54
C LEU A 112 12.13 8.18 -8.40
N LEU A 113 11.36 7.28 -7.78
CA LEU A 113 10.40 6.44 -8.51
C LEU A 113 9.23 7.26 -9.08
N MET A 114 8.75 8.26 -8.34
CA MET A 114 7.75 9.20 -8.86
C MET A 114 8.27 9.99 -10.06
N ASN A 115 9.51 10.48 -10.01
CA ASN A 115 10.14 11.17 -11.14
C ASN A 115 10.30 10.25 -12.35
N ARG A 116 10.55 8.95 -12.14
CA ARG A 116 10.57 7.96 -13.21
C ARG A 116 9.20 7.82 -13.88
N VAL A 117 8.11 7.80 -13.09
CA VAL A 117 6.72 7.82 -13.62
C VAL A 117 6.44 9.11 -14.39
N ILE A 118 6.90 10.25 -13.89
CA ILE A 118 6.71 11.56 -14.55
C ILE A 118 7.48 11.61 -15.89
N ALA A 119 8.70 11.07 -15.92
CA ALA A 119 9.51 10.98 -17.12
C ALA A 119 8.94 10.01 -18.15
N ASN A 120 8.32 8.93 -17.70
CA ASN A 120 7.67 7.93 -18.54
C ASN A 120 6.27 7.61 -18.01
N ALA A 121 5.30 8.41 -18.41
CA ALA A 121 3.92 8.29 -17.97
C ALA A 121 3.23 6.98 -18.45
N ASP A 122 3.83 6.27 -19.43
CA ASP A 122 3.30 4.99 -19.89
C ASP A 122 3.39 3.90 -18.80
N LEU A 123 4.27 4.07 -17.81
CA LEU A 123 4.33 3.22 -16.62
C LEU A 123 3.03 3.21 -15.80
N MET A 124 2.16 4.20 -15.99
CA MET A 124 0.83 4.23 -15.37
C MET A 124 -0.19 3.36 -16.11
N LEU A 125 0.13 2.85 -17.30
CA LEU A 125 -0.77 1.98 -18.03
C LEU A 125 -0.61 0.54 -17.51
N PRO A 126 -1.69 -0.12 -17.11
CA PRO A 126 -1.61 -1.52 -16.75
C PRO A 126 -1.11 -2.30 -17.97
N HIS A 127 -0.07 -3.10 -17.76
CA HIS A 127 0.32 -4.04 -18.80
C HIS A 127 -0.88 -4.90 -19.16
N PRO A 128 -1.19 -5.07 -20.43
CA PRO A 128 -2.27 -5.97 -20.81
C PRO A 128 -1.94 -7.34 -20.21
N LYS A 129 -2.58 -7.66 -19.10
CA LYS A 129 -2.53 -9.02 -18.55
C LYS A 129 -3.10 -9.91 -19.61
N VAL A 130 -2.18 -10.39 -20.45
CA VAL A 130 -2.22 -11.61 -21.26
C VAL A 130 -3.60 -12.12 -21.64
N LYS A 131 -3.79 -12.18 -22.98
CA LYS A 131 -4.68 -13.09 -23.68
C LYS A 131 -6.07 -13.16 -23.03
N HIS A 132 -6.99 -12.38 -23.59
CA HIS A 132 -8.36 -12.81 -23.62
C HIS A 132 -8.36 -14.26 -24.14
N ARG A 133 -8.39 -15.25 -23.24
CA ARG A 133 -9.07 -16.49 -23.58
C ARG A 133 -10.49 -16.01 -23.76
N ASP A 134 -10.96 -16.00 -24.99
CA ASP A 134 -12.35 -15.75 -25.27
C ASP A 134 -13.13 -16.58 -24.25
N SER A 135 -14.02 -15.91 -23.49
CA SER A 135 -14.77 -16.65 -22.48
C SER A 135 -15.52 -17.79 -23.18
N ALA A 136 -15.79 -18.87 -22.47
CA ALA A 136 -16.54 -20.00 -23.04
C ALA A 136 -17.86 -19.54 -23.69
N VAL A 137 -18.42 -18.44 -23.18
CA VAL A 137 -19.63 -17.81 -23.74
C VAL A 137 -19.37 -17.19 -25.11
N VAL A 138 -18.26 -16.44 -25.25
CA VAL A 138 -17.87 -15.80 -26.54
C VAL A 138 -17.56 -16.88 -27.58
N LEU A 139 -16.80 -17.91 -27.20
CA LEU A 139 -16.48 -19.04 -28.09
C LEU A 139 -17.75 -19.74 -28.58
N ASN A 140 -18.72 -19.97 -27.68
CA ASN A 140 -20.02 -20.58 -28.06
C ASN A 140 -20.82 -19.69 -29.02
N LEU A 141 -20.84 -18.37 -28.76
CA LEU A 141 -21.53 -17.43 -29.67
C LEU A 141 -20.83 -17.35 -31.03
N GLN A 142 -19.53 -17.40 -31.10
CA GLN A 142 -18.75 -17.48 -32.35
C GLN A 142 -19.06 -18.75 -33.11
N GLN A 143 -19.20 -19.90 -32.43
CA GLN A 143 -19.59 -21.15 -33.05
C GLN A 143 -21.01 -21.05 -33.63
N GLN A 144 -21.98 -20.45 -32.91
CA GLN A 144 -23.31 -20.24 -33.39
C GLN A 144 -23.37 -19.37 -34.64
N ILE A 145 -22.52 -18.37 -34.77
CA ILE A 145 -22.38 -17.55 -36.00
C ILE A 145 -21.88 -18.42 -37.14
N SER A 146 -20.82 -19.24 -36.90
CA SER A 146 -20.30 -20.15 -37.93
C SER A 146 -21.39 -21.11 -38.42
N ASP A 147 -22.13 -21.72 -37.48
CA ASP A 147 -23.22 -22.66 -37.79
C ASP A 147 -24.33 -21.98 -38.59
N GLU A 148 -24.67 -20.71 -38.28
CA GLU A 148 -25.69 -19.95 -39.02
C GLU A 148 -25.20 -19.59 -40.43
N MET A 149 -23.91 -19.25 -40.56
CA MET A 149 -23.34 -18.91 -41.89
C MET A 149 -23.19 -20.12 -42.82
N GLU A 150 -23.16 -21.34 -42.31
CA GLU A 150 -23.10 -22.59 -43.09
C GLU A 150 -24.46 -23.04 -43.59
N GLN A 151 -25.57 -22.41 -43.17
CA GLN A 151 -26.92 -22.75 -43.65
C GLN A 151 -27.13 -22.31 -45.10
N GLU A 152 -27.95 -23.02 -45.83
CA GLU A 152 -28.29 -22.67 -47.23
C GLU A 152 -28.93 -21.27 -47.36
N ARG A 153 -29.54 -20.76 -46.29
CA ARG A 153 -30.14 -19.41 -46.22
C ARG A 153 -29.84 -18.81 -44.86
N PRO A 154 -28.66 -18.19 -44.70
CA PRO A 154 -28.31 -17.54 -43.44
C PRO A 154 -29.26 -16.40 -43.10
N SER A 155 -29.63 -16.27 -41.84
CA SER A 155 -30.42 -15.13 -41.35
C SER A 155 -29.49 -13.99 -40.94
N GLU A 156 -29.47 -12.90 -41.73
CA GLU A 156 -28.71 -11.70 -41.43
C GLU A 156 -29.06 -11.10 -40.04
N GLU A 157 -30.38 -11.09 -39.72
CA GLU A 157 -30.85 -10.56 -38.43
C GLU A 157 -30.31 -11.35 -37.24
N ARG A 158 -30.25 -12.68 -37.38
CA ARG A 158 -29.71 -13.56 -36.34
C ARG A 158 -28.21 -13.39 -36.16
N ILE A 159 -27.45 -13.27 -37.25
CA ILE A 159 -26.02 -13.02 -37.22
C ILE A 159 -25.71 -11.68 -36.53
N VAL A 160 -26.45 -10.61 -36.88
CA VAL A 160 -26.32 -9.30 -36.26
C VAL A 160 -26.65 -9.36 -34.77
N ALA A 161 -27.69 -10.08 -34.38
CA ALA A 161 -28.04 -10.25 -32.97
C ALA A 161 -26.91 -10.95 -32.18
N LEU A 162 -26.33 -12.02 -32.71
CA LEU A 162 -25.21 -12.74 -32.10
C LEU A 162 -23.96 -11.87 -32.01
N LEU A 163 -23.65 -11.08 -33.05
CA LEU A 163 -22.52 -10.11 -33.01
C LEU A 163 -22.74 -9.04 -31.93
N CYS A 164 -23.94 -8.53 -31.78
CA CYS A 164 -24.26 -7.58 -30.72
C CYS A 164 -24.09 -8.21 -29.30
N GLU A 165 -24.47 -9.49 -29.17
CA GLU A 165 -24.31 -10.21 -27.91
C GLU A 165 -22.83 -10.45 -27.59
N ILE A 166 -22.01 -10.86 -28.55
CA ILE A 166 -20.53 -10.95 -28.41
C ILE A 166 -19.96 -9.60 -27.99
N ALA A 167 -20.31 -8.52 -28.70
CA ALA A 167 -19.83 -7.19 -28.36
C ALA A 167 -20.23 -6.79 -26.93
N GLY A 168 -21.45 -7.12 -26.50
CA GLY A 168 -21.93 -6.89 -25.14
C GLY A 168 -21.15 -7.68 -24.09
N GLN A 169 -20.79 -8.94 -24.35
CA GLN A 169 -19.96 -9.75 -23.45
C GLN A 169 -18.53 -9.24 -23.39
N LEU A 170 -17.89 -8.98 -24.51
CA LEU A 170 -16.54 -8.40 -24.57
C LEU A 170 -16.48 -7.04 -23.85
N TYR A 171 -17.52 -6.21 -23.98
CA TYR A 171 -17.59 -4.93 -23.28
C TYR A 171 -17.69 -5.11 -21.76
N LYS A 172 -18.48 -6.09 -21.28
CA LYS A 172 -18.57 -6.42 -19.84
C LYS A 172 -17.25 -6.94 -19.28
N GLU A 173 -16.54 -7.77 -20.05
CA GLU A 173 -15.25 -8.34 -19.69
C GLU A 173 -14.12 -7.30 -19.76
N THR A 174 -14.26 -6.29 -20.63
CA THR A 174 -13.32 -5.19 -20.72
C THR A 174 -13.53 -4.23 -19.56
N ASN A 175 -12.56 -4.11 -18.68
CA ASN A 175 -12.62 -3.15 -17.56
C ASN A 175 -12.42 -1.71 -18.07
N ALA A 176 -13.39 -1.22 -18.87
CA ALA A 176 -13.33 0.10 -19.51
C ALA A 176 -13.09 1.22 -18.50
N LYS A 177 -13.64 1.12 -17.28
CA LYS A 177 -13.44 2.11 -16.22
C LYS A 177 -11.98 2.17 -15.79
N ALA A 178 -11.33 1.00 -15.61
CA ALA A 178 -9.92 0.94 -15.22
C ALA A 178 -9.01 1.48 -16.34
N GLN A 179 -9.32 1.17 -17.60
CA GLN A 179 -8.58 1.70 -18.76
C GLN A 179 -8.71 3.22 -18.86
N ILE A 180 -9.91 3.77 -18.71
CA ILE A 180 -10.14 5.22 -18.71
C ILE A 180 -9.40 5.87 -17.53
N ALA A 181 -9.49 5.30 -16.33
CA ALA A 181 -8.77 5.79 -15.16
C ALA A 181 -7.25 5.79 -15.39
N ALA A 182 -6.70 4.74 -16.00
CA ALA A 182 -5.28 4.65 -16.35
C ALA A 182 -4.87 5.73 -17.38
N GLN A 183 -5.67 5.97 -18.40
CA GLN A 183 -5.42 7.04 -19.38
C GLN A 183 -5.46 8.44 -18.75
N ILE A 184 -6.38 8.67 -17.83
CA ILE A 184 -6.47 9.92 -17.06
C ILE A 184 -5.21 10.08 -16.19
N ALA A 185 -4.82 9.02 -15.45
CA ALA A 185 -3.64 9.05 -14.60
C ALA A 185 -2.35 9.26 -15.41
N ARG A 186 -2.21 8.57 -16.55
CA ARG A 186 -1.13 8.81 -17.52
C ARG A 186 -1.06 10.28 -17.97
N LYS A 187 -2.20 10.85 -18.39
CA LYS A 187 -2.27 12.25 -18.80
C LYS A 187 -1.88 13.19 -17.68
N ARG A 188 -2.31 12.94 -16.44
CA ARG A 188 -1.93 13.74 -15.28
C ARG A 188 -0.44 13.63 -14.99
N ALA A 189 0.12 12.41 -14.97
CA ALA A 189 1.55 12.20 -14.78
C ALA A 189 2.39 12.95 -15.83
N SER A 190 1.98 12.95 -17.10
CA SER A 190 2.68 13.65 -18.18
C SER A 190 2.65 15.19 -18.07
N LEU A 191 1.76 15.75 -17.28
CA LEU A 191 1.68 17.20 -17.00
C LEU A 191 2.46 17.62 -15.75
N MET A 192 2.92 16.66 -14.94
CA MET A 192 3.71 16.92 -13.74
C MET A 192 5.16 17.22 -14.10
N LYS A 193 5.83 17.96 -13.21
CA LYS A 193 7.26 18.26 -13.36
C LYS A 193 8.07 17.41 -12.38
N PRO A 194 9.27 16.95 -12.76
CA PRO A 194 10.17 16.27 -11.83
C PRO A 194 10.41 17.11 -10.56
N GLN A 195 10.56 16.44 -9.43
CA GLN A 195 10.69 17.05 -8.11
C GLN A 195 12.06 16.71 -7.50
N ASP A 196 12.71 17.69 -6.88
CA ASP A 196 13.96 17.49 -6.14
C ASP A 196 13.71 16.92 -4.72
N ALA A 197 12.50 17.17 -4.18
CA ALA A 197 12.06 16.72 -2.87
C ALA A 197 10.67 16.08 -2.94
N PHE A 198 10.32 15.33 -1.90
CA PHE A 198 9.03 14.66 -1.80
C PHE A 198 7.85 15.64 -1.91
N ASN A 199 6.94 15.36 -2.83
CA ASN A 199 5.73 16.14 -3.05
C ASN A 199 4.49 15.30 -2.68
N ALA A 200 3.86 15.65 -1.56
CA ALA A 200 2.71 14.94 -1.03
C ALA A 200 1.49 14.97 -1.96
N ALA A 201 1.27 16.07 -2.69
CA ALA A 201 0.15 16.19 -3.62
C ALA A 201 0.31 15.22 -4.80
N TYR A 202 1.49 15.16 -5.42
CA TYR A 202 1.79 14.23 -6.50
C TYR A 202 1.73 12.78 -6.02
N PHE A 203 2.30 12.50 -4.84
CA PHE A 203 2.20 11.19 -4.22
C PHE A 203 0.74 10.76 -4.02
N SER A 204 -0.06 11.64 -3.44
CA SER A 204 -1.47 11.36 -3.18
C SER A 204 -2.30 11.16 -4.45
N GLU A 205 -1.89 11.77 -5.55
CA GLU A 205 -2.58 11.67 -6.85
C GLU A 205 -2.23 10.38 -7.59
N LEU A 206 -0.98 9.95 -7.57
CA LEU A 206 -0.48 8.84 -8.40
C LEU A 206 -0.40 7.51 -7.65
N ILE A 207 -0.02 7.54 -6.36
CA ILE A 207 0.38 6.36 -5.60
C ILE A 207 -0.73 5.95 -4.63
N ASP A 208 -0.98 4.64 -4.56
CA ASP A 208 -1.90 4.03 -3.60
C ASP A 208 -1.13 3.49 -2.38
N ALA A 209 -0.06 2.72 -2.61
CA ALA A 209 0.73 2.11 -1.54
C ALA A 209 2.22 2.09 -1.85
N VAL A 210 3.03 2.00 -0.80
CA VAL A 210 4.49 1.80 -0.84
C VAL A 210 4.81 0.47 -0.21
N PHE A 211 5.24 -0.50 -0.98
CA PHE A 211 5.70 -1.79 -0.47
C PHE A 211 7.18 -1.69 -0.09
N LEU A 212 7.47 -1.94 1.17
CA LEU A 212 8.82 -1.89 1.72
C LEU A 212 9.33 -3.32 1.94
N HIS A 213 10.40 -3.67 1.23
CA HIS A 213 11.02 -4.99 1.25
C HIS A 213 12.21 -5.06 2.21
N VAL A 214 12.60 -6.27 2.55
CA VAL A 214 13.84 -6.54 3.29
C VAL A 214 15.02 -5.94 2.55
N GLY A 215 15.92 -5.28 3.28
CA GLY A 215 17.05 -4.54 2.66
C GLY A 215 16.73 -3.09 2.29
N GLY A 216 15.48 -2.64 2.45
CA GLY A 216 15.12 -1.24 2.24
C GLY A 216 14.82 -0.87 0.78
N SER A 217 14.66 -1.86 -0.11
CA SER A 217 14.11 -1.62 -1.44
C SER A 217 12.62 -1.36 -1.37
N ILE A 218 12.10 -0.53 -2.28
CA ILE A 218 10.70 -0.16 -2.32
C ILE A 218 10.08 -0.46 -3.69
N VAL A 219 8.78 -0.72 -3.66
CA VAL A 219 7.92 -0.79 -4.84
C VAL A 219 6.76 0.18 -4.63
N LEU A 220 6.52 1.06 -5.58
CA LEU A 220 5.34 1.93 -5.56
C LEU A 220 4.20 1.24 -6.29
N HIS A 221 3.11 1.01 -5.58
CA HIS A 221 1.85 0.57 -6.18
C HIS A 221 1.03 1.79 -6.55
N THR A 222 0.72 1.93 -7.83
CA THR A 222 -0.01 3.09 -8.34
C THR A 222 -1.52 2.89 -8.21
N LYS A 223 -2.29 3.97 -8.31
CA LYS A 223 -3.76 3.90 -8.37
C LYS A 223 -4.31 3.21 -9.62
N THR A 224 -3.46 2.93 -10.59
CA THR A 224 -3.80 2.19 -11.81
C THR A 224 -3.40 0.73 -11.76
N GLU A 225 -3.13 0.21 -10.55
CA GLU A 225 -2.74 -1.19 -10.30
C GLU A 225 -1.44 -1.60 -11.01
N THR A 226 -0.51 -0.65 -11.22
CA THR A 226 0.82 -0.92 -11.76
C THR A 226 1.87 -0.80 -10.65
N ASP A 227 2.90 -1.62 -10.72
CA ASP A 227 4.01 -1.64 -9.77
C ASP A 227 5.26 -1.04 -10.38
N ILE A 228 5.86 -0.06 -9.69
CA ILE A 228 7.07 0.64 -10.10
C ILE A 228 8.20 0.24 -9.15
N CYS A 229 9.17 -0.51 -9.67
CA CYS A 229 10.32 -1.04 -8.92
C CYS A 229 11.56 -0.16 -9.08
N GLU A 230 12.52 -0.28 -8.14
CA GLU A 230 13.82 0.44 -8.23
C GLU A 230 14.70 -0.07 -9.39
N SER A 231 14.65 -1.36 -9.72
CA SER A 231 15.43 -1.97 -10.83
C SER A 231 14.58 -2.17 -12.07
N GLU A 232 15.18 -1.98 -13.25
CA GLU A 232 14.54 -2.24 -14.56
C GLU A 232 14.42 -3.73 -14.90
N ASP A 233 15.07 -4.63 -14.16
CA ASP A 233 15.14 -6.05 -14.46
C ASP A 233 14.22 -6.88 -13.55
N LYS A 234 12.99 -7.15 -14.01
CA LYS A 234 12.34 -8.45 -14.24
C LYS A 234 10.85 -8.28 -14.49
N PRO A 235 10.33 -8.69 -15.64
CA PRO A 235 8.93 -9.00 -15.77
C PRO A 235 8.65 -10.28 -14.93
N ASN A 236 7.56 -10.23 -14.18
CA ASN A 236 7.00 -11.31 -13.36
C ASN A 236 7.39 -12.71 -13.83
N GLY A 237 8.29 -13.35 -13.09
CA GLY A 237 8.42 -14.79 -13.05
C GLY A 237 7.47 -15.34 -11.99
N SER A 238 6.50 -16.14 -12.42
CA SER A 238 5.72 -17.01 -11.56
C SER A 238 6.62 -17.80 -10.63
N PRO A 239 6.19 -18.18 -9.42
CA PRO A 239 6.95 -19.07 -8.55
C PRO A 239 7.14 -20.41 -9.27
N GLU A 240 8.39 -20.72 -9.64
CA GLU A 240 8.77 -22.05 -10.06
C GLU A 240 8.56 -22.99 -8.86
N ASN A 241 7.63 -23.90 -9.03
CA ASN A 241 7.43 -25.05 -8.19
C ASN A 241 8.71 -25.89 -8.26
N PRO A 242 9.39 -26.23 -7.18
CA PRO A 242 10.47 -27.21 -7.23
C PRO A 242 9.84 -28.61 -7.40
N GLU A 243 9.75 -29.05 -8.66
CA GLU A 243 9.48 -30.46 -8.94
C GLU A 243 10.65 -31.30 -8.45
N THR A 244 10.28 -32.15 -7.54
CA THR A 244 10.96 -33.37 -7.12
C THR A 244 11.61 -34.11 -8.30
N ASP A 245 12.92 -34.18 -8.30
CA ASP A 245 13.65 -35.20 -9.05
C ASP A 245 14.34 -36.14 -8.04
N SER A 246 13.57 -37.16 -7.61
CA SER A 246 14.09 -38.38 -7.04
C SER A 246 13.92 -39.43 -8.10
N PHE A 247 15.02 -39.93 -8.65
CA PHE A 247 15.29 -41.33 -9.03
C PHE A 247 16.46 -41.40 -10.01
N ARG A 248 17.58 -41.86 -9.55
CA ARG A 248 18.36 -43.02 -10.06
C ARG A 248 19.86 -42.93 -9.73
N ASN A 249 20.18 -43.92 -9.05
CA ASN A 249 21.33 -44.80 -8.84
C ASN A 249 22.18 -44.53 -7.65
#